data_e2856b283740aff9a19a39712150ebcb
#
_entry.id   e2856b283740aff9a19a39712150ebcb
#
_cell.length_a   1.000
_cell.length_b   1.000
_cell.length_c   1.000
_cell.angle_alpha   90.00
_cell.angle_beta   90.00
_cell.angle_gamma   90.00
#
_symmetry.space_group_name_H-M   'P 1'
#
loop_
_entity.id
_entity.type
_entity.pdbx_description
1 polymer ?
#
loop_
_entity_poly.entity_id
_entity_poly.type
_entity_poly.pdbx_seq_one_letter_code
_entity_poly.pdbx_strand_id
1 'polypeptide(L)'
;RFMHERLREGDTLEAEPPKNDFPLHGGAGRAVLLAGGIGITPLASMAAHRRAQGLPVELHYAGRSRALMAFLPELGELLGTDLLLHDDESKGAPFDVGALLARCDPADQLYVCGPKPMLDTVLAQTQARGWNSDRVHFELFTAPVVEEGDHAFEVELAMSGQRFTVPADSKFQLKVEQDT
;
A
#
# COMPACT_ATOMS: atom_id res chain seq x y z
N ARG A 1 5.85 20.36 -11.70
CA ARG A 1 5.91 21.66 -12.40
C ARG A 1 6.76 21.56 -13.67
N PHE A 2 8.05 21.16 -13.59
CA PHE A 2 8.94 20.99 -14.74
C PHE A 2 8.34 20.05 -15.81
N MET A 3 7.84 18.89 -15.41
CA MET A 3 7.24 17.88 -16.29
C MET A 3 6.05 18.42 -17.11
N HIS A 4 5.24 19.30 -16.53
CA HIS A 4 4.05 19.84 -17.19
C HIS A 4 4.33 21.12 -18.03
N GLU A 5 5.33 21.91 -17.62
CA GLU A 5 5.54 23.24 -18.19
C GLU A 5 6.67 23.28 -19.23
N ARG A 6 7.68 22.39 -19.08
CA ARG A 6 8.93 22.48 -19.85
C ARG A 6 9.23 21.26 -20.70
N LEU A 7 8.87 20.06 -20.22
CA LEU A 7 9.19 18.82 -20.94
C LEU A 7 8.43 18.73 -22.26
N ARG A 8 9.14 18.36 -23.33
CA ARG A 8 8.61 18.18 -24.69
C ARG A 8 8.86 16.75 -25.15
N GLU A 9 8.06 16.28 -26.09
CA GLU A 9 8.32 15.01 -26.76
C GLU A 9 9.68 15.07 -27.50
N GLY A 10 10.51 14.05 -27.26
CA GLY A 10 11.89 13.98 -27.76
C GLY A 10 12.97 14.52 -26.83
N ASP A 11 12.59 15.14 -25.70
CA ASP A 11 13.57 15.55 -24.68
C ASP A 11 14.19 14.33 -23.99
N THR A 12 15.46 14.47 -23.63
CA THR A 12 16.18 13.45 -22.83
C THR A 12 16.11 13.80 -21.36
N LEU A 13 15.78 12.81 -20.54
CA LEU A 13 15.79 12.91 -19.09
C LEU A 13 16.82 11.97 -18.48
N GLU A 14 17.55 12.48 -17.49
CA GLU A 14 18.32 11.62 -16.59
C GLU A 14 17.44 11.24 -15.41
N ALA A 15 17.38 9.95 -15.08
CA ALA A 15 16.59 9.42 -13.97
C ALA A 15 17.42 8.40 -13.19
N GLU A 16 17.28 8.42 -11.88
CA GLU A 16 17.79 7.33 -11.05
C GLU A 16 16.98 6.06 -11.29
N PRO A 17 17.59 4.87 -11.08
CA PRO A 17 16.82 3.62 -11.10
C PRO A 17 15.65 3.68 -10.11
N PRO A 18 14.49 3.09 -10.47
CA PRO A 18 13.34 3.07 -9.57
C PRO A 18 13.66 2.29 -8.29
N LYS A 19 13.24 2.83 -7.15
CA LYS A 19 13.26 2.14 -5.86
C LYS A 19 11.92 1.49 -5.63
N ASN A 20 11.93 0.25 -5.12
CA ASN A 20 10.71 -0.46 -4.76
C ASN A 20 10.65 -0.63 -3.24
N ASP A 21 9.92 0.27 -2.58
CA ASP A 21 9.72 0.25 -1.13
C ASP A 21 8.41 -0.48 -0.74
N PHE A 22 7.65 -0.95 -1.72
CA PHE A 22 6.43 -1.73 -1.52
C PHE A 22 6.48 -3.02 -2.38
N PRO A 23 7.37 -3.96 -2.06
CA PRO A 23 7.57 -5.15 -2.87
C PRO A 23 6.41 -6.13 -2.75
N LEU A 24 6.08 -6.78 -3.88
CA LEU A 24 5.21 -7.93 -3.91
C LEU A 24 6.03 -9.17 -3.50
N HIS A 25 5.68 -9.77 -2.36
CA HIS A 25 6.37 -10.96 -1.87
C HIS A 25 5.99 -12.21 -2.69
N GLY A 26 6.97 -13.06 -2.94
CA GLY A 26 6.78 -14.35 -3.61
C GLY A 26 6.00 -15.32 -2.71
N GLY A 27 5.34 -16.28 -3.34
CA GLY A 27 4.61 -17.34 -2.64
C GLY A 27 3.37 -17.77 -3.41
N ALA A 28 2.94 -19.02 -3.17
CA ALA A 28 1.77 -19.60 -3.82
C ALA A 28 0.43 -19.14 -3.19
N GLY A 29 0.47 -18.54 -1.99
CA GLY A 29 -0.72 -18.01 -1.32
C GLY A 29 -1.39 -16.90 -2.13
N ARG A 30 -2.67 -16.65 -1.85
CA ARG A 30 -3.43 -15.58 -2.51
C ARG A 30 -2.91 -14.20 -2.07
N ALA A 31 -2.72 -13.30 -3.03
CA ALA A 31 -2.52 -11.89 -2.74
C ALA A 31 -3.91 -11.21 -2.64
N VAL A 32 -4.24 -10.71 -1.47
CA VAL A 32 -5.45 -9.90 -1.23
C VAL A 32 -5.02 -8.44 -1.25
N LEU A 33 -5.49 -7.70 -2.26
CA LEU A 33 -5.12 -6.31 -2.51
C LEU A 33 -6.27 -5.41 -2.08
N LEU A 34 -6.02 -4.43 -1.22
CA LEU A 34 -7.00 -3.44 -0.78
C LEU A 34 -6.56 -2.04 -1.19
N ALA A 35 -7.21 -1.51 -2.21
CA ALA A 35 -6.96 -0.19 -2.76
C ALA A 35 -7.96 0.85 -2.24
N GLY A 36 -7.49 2.03 -1.87
CA GLY A 36 -8.31 3.20 -1.58
C GLY A 36 -7.95 4.38 -2.49
N GLY A 37 -8.86 4.81 -3.36
CA GLY A 37 -8.63 5.92 -4.27
C GLY A 37 -7.37 5.74 -5.13
N ILE A 38 -6.42 6.70 -5.06
CA ILE A 38 -5.17 6.66 -5.85
C ILE A 38 -4.25 5.49 -5.47
N GLY A 39 -4.45 4.87 -4.32
CA GLY A 39 -3.72 3.65 -3.90
C GLY A 39 -3.92 2.46 -4.83
N ILE A 40 -4.80 2.58 -5.82
CA ILE A 40 -4.95 1.58 -6.88
C ILE A 40 -3.68 1.42 -7.73
N THR A 41 -2.85 2.45 -7.88
CA THR A 41 -1.73 2.45 -8.81
C THR A 41 -0.69 1.36 -8.54
N PRO A 42 -0.11 1.19 -7.35
CA PRO A 42 0.80 0.08 -7.09
C PRO A 42 0.07 -1.28 -7.11
N LEU A 43 -1.16 -1.33 -6.61
CA LEU A 43 -1.90 -2.58 -6.51
C LEU A 43 -2.39 -3.11 -7.87
N ALA A 44 -2.68 -2.25 -8.83
CA ALA A 44 -2.94 -2.64 -10.22
C ALA A 44 -1.73 -3.32 -10.86
N SER A 45 -0.52 -2.79 -10.62
CA SER A 45 0.73 -3.40 -11.07
C SER A 45 0.95 -4.77 -10.42
N MET A 46 0.72 -4.91 -9.11
CA MET A 46 0.80 -6.18 -8.39
C MET A 46 -0.21 -7.20 -8.93
N ALA A 47 -1.45 -6.78 -9.18
CA ALA A 47 -2.49 -7.62 -9.75
C ALA A 47 -2.09 -8.16 -11.13
N ALA A 48 -1.60 -7.29 -12.00
CA ALA A 48 -1.13 -7.67 -13.34
C ALA A 48 0.03 -8.67 -13.27
N HIS A 49 0.99 -8.45 -12.38
CA HIS A 49 2.12 -9.35 -12.19
C HIS A 49 1.68 -10.74 -11.71
N ARG A 50 0.79 -10.81 -10.70
CA ARG A 50 0.24 -12.08 -10.19
C ARG A 50 -0.52 -12.85 -11.27
N ARG A 51 -1.35 -12.17 -12.07
CA ARG A 51 -2.08 -12.76 -13.18
C ARG A 51 -1.16 -13.32 -14.26
N ALA A 52 -0.12 -12.57 -14.63
CA ALA A 52 0.87 -13.03 -15.62
C ALA A 52 1.62 -14.30 -15.16
N GLN A 53 1.74 -14.52 -13.86
CA GLN A 53 2.34 -15.72 -13.27
C GLN A 53 1.33 -16.86 -13.05
N GLY A 54 0.04 -16.66 -13.31
CA GLY A 54 -1.00 -17.64 -12.99
C GLY A 54 -1.24 -17.84 -11.49
N LEU A 55 -0.84 -16.84 -10.66
CA LEU A 55 -0.97 -16.90 -9.20
C LEU A 55 -2.28 -16.27 -8.73
N PRO A 56 -2.89 -16.78 -7.63
CA PRO A 56 -4.16 -16.26 -7.15
C PRO A 56 -4.04 -14.84 -6.61
N VAL A 57 -4.98 -13.97 -7.03
CA VAL A 57 -5.08 -12.57 -6.61
C VAL A 57 -6.54 -12.16 -6.52
N GLU A 58 -6.88 -11.37 -5.52
CA GLU A 58 -8.19 -10.75 -5.34
C GLU A 58 -7.96 -9.26 -5.04
N LEU A 59 -8.66 -8.37 -5.75
CA LEU A 59 -8.52 -6.92 -5.59
C LEU A 59 -9.82 -6.30 -5.09
N HIS A 60 -9.79 -5.75 -3.89
CA HIS A 60 -10.82 -4.90 -3.32
C HIS A 60 -10.48 -3.45 -3.61
N TYR A 61 -11.29 -2.76 -4.38
CA TYR A 61 -11.10 -1.36 -4.69
C TYR A 61 -12.21 -0.53 -4.04
N ALA A 62 -11.83 0.27 -3.03
CA ALA A 62 -12.72 1.14 -2.31
C ALA A 62 -12.58 2.60 -2.78
N GLY A 63 -13.70 3.30 -2.88
CA GLY A 63 -13.74 4.71 -3.28
C GLY A 63 -15.09 5.34 -3.01
N ARG A 64 -15.17 6.67 -3.12
CA ARG A 64 -16.41 7.40 -2.87
C ARG A 64 -17.48 7.09 -3.92
N SER A 65 -17.11 7.08 -5.19
CA SER A 65 -17.99 6.75 -6.28
C SER A 65 -17.23 6.08 -7.42
N ARG A 66 -17.93 5.29 -8.23
CA ARG A 66 -17.33 4.63 -9.40
C ARG A 66 -16.79 5.62 -10.43
N ALA A 67 -17.38 6.79 -10.55
CA ALA A 67 -16.92 7.83 -11.48
C ALA A 67 -15.54 8.38 -11.14
N LEU A 68 -15.09 8.24 -9.88
CA LEU A 68 -13.77 8.67 -9.39
C LEU A 68 -12.75 7.53 -9.32
N MET A 69 -13.14 6.31 -9.65
CA MET A 69 -12.25 5.14 -9.68
C MET A 69 -11.53 5.04 -11.01
N ALA A 70 -10.21 5.05 -10.98
CA ALA A 70 -9.38 4.90 -12.16
C ALA A 70 -9.20 3.43 -12.56
N PHE A 71 -8.90 3.19 -13.84
CA PHE A 71 -8.54 1.89 -14.40
C PHE A 71 -9.63 0.80 -14.33
N LEU A 72 -10.90 1.17 -14.13
CA LEU A 72 -11.96 0.16 -13.99
C LEU A 72 -12.12 -0.77 -15.21
N PRO A 73 -12.08 -0.28 -16.47
CA PRO A 73 -12.13 -1.15 -17.64
C PRO A 73 -10.98 -2.16 -17.67
N GLU A 74 -9.76 -1.68 -17.51
CA GLU A 74 -8.53 -2.49 -17.57
C GLU A 74 -8.49 -3.53 -16.44
N LEU A 75 -8.87 -3.12 -15.23
CA LEU A 75 -8.95 -4.02 -14.08
C LEU A 75 -10.07 -5.06 -14.24
N GLY A 76 -11.19 -4.67 -14.83
CA GLY A 76 -12.29 -5.58 -15.13
C GLY A 76 -11.90 -6.66 -16.14
N GLU A 77 -11.18 -6.30 -17.20
CA GLU A 77 -10.64 -7.25 -18.17
C GLU A 77 -9.59 -8.17 -17.55
N LEU A 78 -8.71 -7.62 -16.70
CA LEU A 78 -7.62 -8.36 -16.07
C LEU A 78 -8.11 -9.36 -15.02
N LEU A 79 -9.05 -8.96 -14.16
CA LEU A 79 -9.41 -9.68 -12.93
C LEU A 79 -10.79 -10.34 -12.99
N GLY A 80 -11.71 -9.85 -13.81
CA GLY A 80 -13.07 -10.38 -13.90
C GLY A 80 -13.74 -10.38 -12.52
N THR A 81 -14.12 -11.58 -12.05
CA THR A 81 -14.80 -11.78 -10.75
C THR A 81 -13.91 -11.56 -9.53
N ASP A 82 -12.59 -11.51 -9.70
CA ASP A 82 -11.64 -11.24 -8.61
C ASP A 82 -11.42 -9.73 -8.39
N LEU A 83 -12.12 -8.87 -9.13
CA LEU A 83 -12.26 -7.43 -8.86
C LEU A 83 -13.54 -7.16 -8.08
N LEU A 84 -13.41 -6.72 -6.84
CA LEU A 84 -14.53 -6.36 -5.96
C LEU A 84 -14.55 -4.84 -5.74
N LEU A 85 -15.57 -4.19 -6.28
CA LEU A 85 -15.74 -2.74 -6.18
C LEU A 85 -16.60 -2.38 -4.97
N HIS A 86 -16.13 -1.40 -4.21
CA HIS A 86 -16.78 -0.90 -2.99
C HIS A 86 -16.90 0.62 -3.10
N ASP A 87 -17.99 1.11 -3.65
CA ASP A 87 -18.27 2.54 -3.68
C ASP A 87 -19.25 2.93 -2.58
N ASP A 88 -18.88 3.99 -1.83
CA ASP A 88 -19.63 4.43 -0.65
C ASP A 88 -20.99 4.99 -1.03
N GLU A 89 -21.11 5.63 -2.22
CA GLU A 89 -22.37 6.21 -2.70
C GLU A 89 -23.44 5.14 -2.92
N SER A 90 -23.08 3.99 -3.48
CA SER A 90 -24.06 2.91 -3.73
C SER A 90 -24.36 2.10 -2.49
N LYS A 91 -23.42 1.99 -1.56
CA LYS A 91 -23.57 1.17 -0.35
C LYS A 91 -24.07 1.93 0.87
N GLY A 92 -23.97 3.26 0.85
CA GLY A 92 -24.35 4.13 1.96
C GLY A 92 -23.49 3.94 3.23
N ALA A 93 -22.36 3.23 3.13
CA ALA A 93 -21.46 2.96 4.23
C ALA A 93 -20.02 2.78 3.73
N PRO A 94 -19.02 3.12 4.55
CA PRO A 94 -17.61 2.84 4.26
C PRO A 94 -17.34 1.34 4.11
N PHE A 95 -16.22 1.02 3.44
CA PHE A 95 -15.76 -0.36 3.25
C PHE A 95 -15.55 -1.09 4.59
N ASP A 96 -16.15 -2.29 4.71
CA ASP A 96 -16.02 -3.13 5.89
C ASP A 96 -14.73 -3.97 5.84
N VAL A 97 -13.67 -3.44 6.46
CA VAL A 97 -12.38 -4.13 6.62
C VAL A 97 -12.55 -5.43 7.41
N GLY A 98 -13.45 -5.45 8.39
CA GLY A 98 -13.68 -6.63 9.24
C GLY A 98 -14.21 -7.82 8.45
N ALA A 99 -15.15 -7.57 7.56
CA ALA A 99 -15.69 -8.59 6.67
C ALA A 99 -14.63 -9.12 5.68
N LEU A 100 -13.74 -8.25 5.17
CA LEU A 100 -12.62 -8.70 4.35
C LEU A 100 -11.71 -9.64 5.13
N LEU A 101 -11.23 -9.21 6.29
CA LEU A 101 -10.27 -9.98 7.09
C LEU A 101 -10.82 -11.33 7.57
N ALA A 102 -12.13 -11.42 7.79
CA ALA A 102 -12.79 -12.67 8.16
C ALA A 102 -12.78 -13.73 7.04
N ARG A 103 -12.57 -13.32 5.77
CA ARG A 103 -12.51 -14.20 4.59
C ARG A 103 -11.09 -14.59 4.19
N CYS A 104 -10.08 -14.01 4.83
CA CYS A 104 -8.70 -14.30 4.52
C CYS A 104 -8.22 -15.57 5.21
N ASP A 105 -7.54 -16.42 4.45
CA ASP A 105 -6.89 -17.62 4.97
C ASP A 105 -5.53 -17.27 5.61
N PRO A 106 -5.00 -18.15 6.49
CA PRO A 106 -3.67 -17.94 7.08
C PRO A 106 -2.52 -17.80 6.07
N ALA A 107 -2.66 -18.40 4.89
CA ALA A 107 -1.65 -18.33 3.82
C ALA A 107 -1.76 -17.05 2.95
N ASP A 108 -2.84 -16.28 3.08
CA ASP A 108 -3.04 -15.06 2.30
C ASP A 108 -2.09 -13.95 2.73
N GLN A 109 -1.64 -13.16 1.75
CA GLN A 109 -0.85 -11.96 1.96
C GLN A 109 -1.72 -10.73 1.65
N LEU A 110 -1.84 -9.81 2.59
CA LEU A 110 -2.63 -8.59 2.46
C LEU A 110 -1.74 -7.41 2.07
N TYR A 111 -2.09 -6.74 0.98
CA TYR A 111 -1.42 -5.52 0.51
C TYR A 111 -2.41 -4.38 0.53
N VAL A 112 -2.07 -3.29 1.20
CA VAL A 112 -2.96 -2.15 1.40
C VAL A 112 -2.29 -0.87 0.92
N CYS A 113 -2.97 -0.14 0.04
CA CYS A 113 -2.59 1.23 -0.31
C CYS A 113 -3.83 2.10 -0.41
N GLY A 114 -3.89 3.15 0.40
CA GLY A 114 -5.07 4.01 0.47
C GLY A 114 -4.93 5.11 1.52
N PRO A 115 -6.03 5.80 1.82
CA PRO A 115 -6.05 6.86 2.83
C PRO A 115 -5.65 6.34 4.22
N LYS A 116 -4.98 7.19 4.99
CA LYS A 116 -4.53 6.86 6.36
C LYS A 116 -5.62 6.23 7.24
N PRO A 117 -6.87 6.73 7.30
CA PRO A 117 -7.91 6.09 8.12
C PRO A 117 -8.23 4.64 7.74
N MET A 118 -8.16 4.30 6.44
CA MET A 118 -8.33 2.92 5.98
C MET A 118 -7.18 2.05 6.46
N LEU A 119 -5.94 2.52 6.31
CA LEU A 119 -4.75 1.81 6.77
C LEU A 119 -4.78 1.60 8.28
N ASP A 120 -5.05 2.65 9.06
CA ASP A 120 -5.16 2.58 10.52
C ASP A 120 -6.18 1.52 10.95
N THR A 121 -7.33 1.46 10.26
CA THR A 121 -8.36 0.45 10.52
C THR A 121 -7.87 -0.97 10.23
N VAL A 122 -7.17 -1.17 9.11
CA VAL A 122 -6.59 -2.48 8.75
C VAL A 122 -5.58 -2.92 9.79
N LEU A 123 -4.63 -2.06 10.15
CA LEU A 123 -3.57 -2.38 11.12
C LEU A 123 -4.15 -2.71 12.50
N ALA A 124 -5.08 -1.89 12.99
CA ALA A 124 -5.75 -2.15 14.27
C ALA A 124 -6.50 -3.49 14.27
N GLN A 125 -7.23 -3.79 13.20
CA GLN A 125 -8.03 -5.00 13.12
C GLN A 125 -7.20 -6.26 12.88
N THR A 126 -6.11 -6.21 12.13
CA THR A 126 -5.19 -7.35 11.96
C THR A 126 -4.46 -7.64 13.25
N GLN A 127 -4.00 -6.60 13.96
CA GLN A 127 -3.39 -6.75 15.28
C GLN A 127 -4.36 -7.37 16.30
N ALA A 128 -5.60 -6.89 16.38
CA ALA A 128 -6.61 -7.42 17.29
C ALA A 128 -6.96 -8.90 17.00
N ARG A 129 -6.78 -9.36 15.77
CA ARG A 129 -6.97 -10.76 15.34
C ARG A 129 -5.72 -11.62 15.49
N GLY A 130 -4.62 -11.05 15.96
CA GLY A 130 -3.35 -11.77 16.14
C GLY A 130 -2.68 -12.17 14.82
N TRP A 131 -2.87 -11.40 13.75
CA TRP A 131 -2.17 -11.65 12.49
C TRP A 131 -0.67 -11.41 12.65
N ASN A 132 0.13 -12.27 12.00
CA ASN A 132 1.55 -12.00 11.87
C ASN A 132 1.75 -10.75 11.00
N SER A 133 2.58 -9.81 11.45
CA SER A 133 2.92 -8.58 10.71
C SER A 133 3.48 -8.85 9.32
N ASP A 134 4.19 -9.96 9.14
CA ASP A 134 4.79 -10.37 7.86
C ASP A 134 3.77 -10.69 6.77
N ARG A 135 2.48 -10.73 7.12
CA ARG A 135 1.36 -10.95 6.20
C ARG A 135 0.68 -9.65 5.76
N VAL A 136 1.04 -8.53 6.36
CA VAL A 136 0.37 -7.24 6.12
C VAL A 136 1.38 -6.24 5.60
N HIS A 137 1.25 -5.93 4.33
CA HIS A 137 2.13 -5.02 3.60
C HIS A 137 1.35 -3.77 3.23
N PHE A 138 1.96 -2.60 3.40
CA PHE A 138 1.26 -1.36 3.06
C PHE A 138 2.18 -0.27 2.56
N GLU A 139 1.61 0.63 1.77
CA GLU A 139 2.25 1.88 1.36
C GLU A 139 1.33 3.06 1.66
N LEU A 140 1.89 4.12 2.19
CA LEU A 140 1.19 5.36 2.49
C LEU A 140 1.71 6.49 1.61
N PHE A 141 0.82 7.10 0.80
CA PHE A 141 1.18 8.18 -0.12
C PHE A 141 1.20 9.58 0.52
N THR A 142 0.71 9.71 1.72
CA THR A 142 0.76 10.99 2.45
C THR A 142 2.13 11.18 3.08
N ALA A 143 2.73 12.35 2.83
CA ALA A 143 3.82 12.80 3.69
C ALA A 143 3.30 12.86 5.14
N PRO A 144 4.09 12.46 6.15
CA PRO A 144 3.69 12.67 7.53
C PRO A 144 3.45 14.16 7.71
N VAL A 145 2.29 14.48 8.24
CA VAL A 145 2.05 15.82 8.78
C VAL A 145 2.88 15.87 10.07
N VAL A 146 3.75 16.87 10.19
CA VAL A 146 4.37 17.19 11.48
C VAL A 146 3.23 17.63 12.38
N GLU A 147 2.93 16.84 13.41
CA GLU A 147 1.89 17.19 14.37
C GLU A 147 2.44 18.22 15.37
N GLU A 148 1.58 19.15 15.86
CA GLU A 148 1.96 20.02 16.97
C GLU A 148 2.27 19.12 18.18
N GLY A 149 3.56 19.04 18.56
CA GLY A 149 4.02 18.15 19.61
C GLY A 149 5.08 17.16 19.18
N ASP A 150 5.37 17.04 17.91
CA ASP A 150 6.52 16.25 17.44
C ASP A 150 7.81 16.88 17.95
N HIS A 151 8.63 16.09 18.64
CA HIS A 151 9.91 16.51 19.20
C HIS A 151 11.03 15.69 18.58
N ALA A 152 12.21 16.31 18.47
CA ALA A 152 13.41 15.57 18.15
C ALA A 152 13.65 14.48 19.23
N PHE A 153 14.01 13.28 18.81
CA PHE A 153 14.33 12.18 19.71
C PHE A 153 15.65 11.50 19.33
N GLU A 154 16.26 10.85 20.30
CA GLU A 154 17.47 10.08 20.08
C GLU A 154 17.19 8.60 19.91
N VAL A 155 17.86 8.01 18.93
CA VAL A 155 17.86 6.56 18.68
C VAL A 155 19.26 6.02 18.99
N GLU A 156 19.35 5.00 19.83
CA GLU A 156 20.57 4.25 20.07
C GLU A 156 20.45 2.85 19.48
N LEU A 157 21.41 2.50 18.62
CA LEU A 157 21.49 1.15 18.07
C LEU A 157 22.12 0.23 19.13
N ALA A 158 21.35 -0.70 19.67
CA ALA A 158 21.74 -1.54 20.78
C ALA A 158 23.00 -2.39 20.53
N MET A 159 23.27 -2.78 19.30
CA MET A 159 24.42 -3.60 18.92
C MET A 159 25.70 -2.79 18.74
N SER A 160 25.61 -1.59 18.17
CA SER A 160 26.79 -0.75 17.86
C SER A 160 26.99 0.39 18.84
N GLY A 161 26.02 0.72 19.68
CA GLY A 161 26.02 1.86 20.59
C GLY A 161 25.98 3.21 19.86
N GLN A 162 25.76 3.22 18.54
CA GLN A 162 25.65 4.46 17.80
C GLN A 162 24.38 5.21 18.13
N ARG A 163 24.46 6.52 18.29
CA ARG A 163 23.34 7.42 18.60
C ARG A 163 23.11 8.37 17.45
N PHE A 164 21.84 8.55 17.13
CA PHE A 164 21.37 9.47 16.10
C PHE A 164 20.25 10.33 16.67
N THR A 165 20.32 11.63 16.44
CA THR A 165 19.20 12.53 16.72
C THR A 165 18.32 12.58 15.49
N VAL A 166 17.05 12.24 15.64
CA VAL A 166 16.03 12.39 14.60
C VAL A 166 15.33 13.72 14.84
N PRO A 167 15.46 14.70 13.92
CA PRO A 167 14.74 15.97 14.04
C PRO A 167 13.23 15.79 14.00
N ALA A 168 12.47 16.71 14.61
CA ALA A 168 11.02 16.66 14.67
C ALA A 168 10.32 16.66 13.30
N ASP A 169 10.98 17.24 12.29
CA ASP A 169 10.50 17.33 10.90
C ASP A 169 10.97 16.18 9.99
N SER A 170 11.66 15.19 10.57
CA SER A 170 12.29 14.10 9.84
C SER A 170 11.59 12.77 10.06
N LYS A 171 11.63 11.91 9.04
CA LYS A 171 11.22 10.52 9.13
C LYS A 171 12.39 9.64 9.58
N PHE A 172 12.13 8.76 10.53
CA PHE A 172 13.04 7.67 10.86
C PHE A 172 12.49 6.37 10.26
N GLN A 173 13.29 5.71 9.43
CA GLN A 173 12.98 4.41 8.88
C GLN A 173 14.11 3.43 9.25
N LEU A 174 13.77 2.40 10.03
CA LEU A 174 14.68 1.30 10.32
C LEU A 174 14.63 0.30 9.14
N LYS A 175 15.75 0.19 8.41
CA LYS A 175 15.94 -0.89 7.45
C LYS A 175 16.78 -1.96 8.13
N VAL A 176 16.17 -3.08 8.49
CA VAL A 176 16.89 -4.25 9.03
C VAL A 176 17.38 -5.07 7.84
N GLU A 177 18.66 -4.99 7.51
CA GLU A 177 19.30 -5.95 6.63
C GLU A 177 19.63 -7.19 7.47
N GLN A 178 19.01 -8.31 7.15
CA GLN A 178 19.43 -9.60 7.70
C GLN A 178 20.64 -10.04 6.88
N ASP A 179 21.82 -9.97 7.46
CA ASP A 179 23.01 -10.65 6.94
C ASP A 179 22.74 -12.17 7.01
N THR A 180 22.69 -12.79 5.83
CA THR A 180 22.68 -14.26 5.64
C THR A 180 24.07 -14.83 5.72
#